data_b655b7f11acfbf938d011b7ad5eab1b9
#
_entry.id   b655b7f11acfbf938d011b7ad5eab1b9
#
_cell.length_a   1.000
_cell.length_b   1.000
_cell.length_c   1.000
_cell.angle_alpha   90.00
_cell.angle_beta   90.00
_cell.angle_gamma   90.00
#
_symmetry.space_group_name_H-M   'P 1'
#
loop_
_entity.id
_entity.type
_entity.pdbx_description
1 polymer ?
#
loop_
_entity_poly.entity_id
_entity_poly.type
_entity_poly.pdbx_seq_one_letter_code
_entity_poly.pdbx_strand_id
1 'polypeptide(L)'
;IVAGKENALWVHTAGSIPMDVWAGKVNRYGVFYPMQTFSKQRTVDFRQIPVFVESNSAEDTRTLRDIASVLSENVYEADSEQRKSLHLAAVFTCNFTNHMYALAAGLLKKYGLPFEVMLPLIDETARKVHELEPRLAQTGPAVRYDENVIGEHLQMLSDEPDMQELYRLILSLIH
;
A
#
# COMPACT_ATOMS: atom_id res chain seq x y z
N ILE A 1 -27.64 -18.33 -1.86
CA ILE A 1 -26.77 -17.79 -2.95
C ILE A 1 -25.95 -18.90 -3.63
N VAL A 2 -25.73 -20.04 -2.96
CA VAL A 2 -24.78 -21.09 -3.42
C VAL A 2 -25.48 -22.34 -3.96
N ALA A 3 -26.79 -22.43 -3.87
CA ALA A 3 -27.55 -23.59 -4.36
C ALA A 3 -27.28 -23.86 -5.86
N GLY A 4 -26.92 -25.10 -6.19
CA GLY A 4 -26.61 -25.54 -7.55
C GLY A 4 -25.18 -25.24 -8.05
N LYS A 5 -24.27 -24.71 -7.19
CA LYS A 5 -22.86 -24.46 -7.52
C LYS A 5 -21.88 -25.16 -6.58
N GLU A 6 -22.21 -26.38 -6.19
CA GLU A 6 -21.47 -27.17 -5.20
C GLU A 6 -20.02 -27.46 -5.59
N ASN A 7 -19.71 -27.47 -6.89
CA ASN A 7 -18.36 -27.68 -7.44
C ASN A 7 -17.64 -26.39 -7.82
N ALA A 8 -18.24 -25.23 -7.63
CA ALA A 8 -17.60 -23.97 -7.96
C ALA A 8 -16.50 -23.64 -6.93
N LEU A 9 -15.37 -23.09 -7.41
CA LEU A 9 -14.35 -22.50 -6.57
C LEU A 9 -14.75 -21.04 -6.24
N TRP A 10 -14.95 -20.76 -4.97
CA TRP A 10 -15.34 -19.44 -4.49
C TRP A 10 -14.14 -18.67 -3.97
N VAL A 11 -13.92 -17.48 -4.47
CA VAL A 11 -12.79 -16.66 -4.04
C VAL A 11 -13.24 -15.23 -3.70
N HIS A 12 -12.54 -14.60 -2.76
CA HIS A 12 -12.61 -13.15 -2.56
C HIS A 12 -11.27 -12.50 -2.95
N THR A 13 -11.30 -11.17 -3.10
CA THR A 13 -10.14 -10.38 -3.53
C THR A 13 -9.65 -9.42 -2.46
N ALA A 14 -10.02 -9.61 -1.21
CA ALA A 14 -9.69 -8.71 -0.12
C ALA A 14 -8.36 -9.05 0.55
N GLY A 15 -7.52 -8.04 0.78
CA GLY A 15 -6.23 -8.20 1.46
C GLY A 15 -6.35 -8.50 2.95
N SER A 16 -7.33 -7.89 3.63
CA SER A 16 -7.50 -7.97 5.09
C SER A 16 -8.44 -9.07 5.58
N ILE A 17 -9.24 -9.69 4.70
CA ILE A 17 -10.23 -10.70 5.07
C ILE A 17 -9.56 -12.08 5.04
N PRO A 18 -9.65 -12.90 6.10
CA PRO A 18 -9.10 -14.24 6.09
C PRO A 18 -9.90 -15.17 5.17
N MET A 19 -9.24 -16.21 4.64
CA MET A 19 -9.86 -17.20 3.77
C MET A 19 -11.02 -17.93 4.47
N ASP A 20 -10.93 -18.13 5.76
CA ASP A 20 -11.88 -18.90 6.58
C ASP A 20 -13.29 -18.32 6.63
N VAL A 21 -13.53 -17.12 6.10
CA VAL A 21 -14.90 -16.59 5.95
C VAL A 21 -15.79 -17.49 5.10
N TRP A 22 -15.19 -18.37 4.29
CA TRP A 22 -15.86 -19.37 3.46
C TRP A 22 -16.07 -20.72 4.15
N ALA A 23 -15.34 -21.00 5.25
CA ALA A 23 -15.38 -22.28 5.94
C ALA A 23 -16.80 -22.65 6.38
N GLY A 24 -17.20 -23.89 6.11
CA GLY A 24 -18.54 -24.39 6.41
C GLY A 24 -19.67 -23.84 5.50
N LYS A 25 -19.36 -22.95 4.56
CA LYS A 25 -20.35 -22.38 3.62
C LYS A 25 -20.24 -22.97 2.23
N VAL A 26 -19.04 -23.33 1.82
CA VAL A 26 -18.72 -23.88 0.49
C VAL A 26 -17.59 -24.91 0.62
N ASN A 27 -17.51 -25.84 -0.34
CA ASN A 27 -16.51 -26.91 -0.32
C ASN A 27 -15.14 -26.47 -0.85
N ARG A 28 -15.13 -25.65 -1.88
CA ARG A 28 -13.92 -25.18 -2.58
C ARG A 28 -13.86 -23.66 -2.47
N TYR A 29 -12.82 -23.16 -1.84
CA TYR A 29 -12.70 -21.72 -1.59
C TYR A 29 -11.24 -21.27 -1.48
N GLY A 30 -11.06 -19.98 -1.67
CA GLY A 30 -9.76 -19.36 -1.60
C GLY A 30 -9.78 -17.84 -1.68
N VAL A 31 -8.64 -17.31 -2.00
CA VAL A 31 -8.39 -15.88 -2.18
C VAL A 31 -7.63 -15.67 -3.48
N PHE A 32 -8.00 -14.64 -4.22
CA PHE A 32 -7.30 -14.13 -5.38
C PHE A 32 -7.10 -12.63 -5.19
N TYR A 33 -5.94 -12.25 -4.64
CA TYR A 33 -5.69 -10.88 -4.21
C TYR A 33 -4.69 -10.16 -5.13
N PRO A 34 -5.15 -9.37 -6.10
CA PRO A 34 -4.27 -8.46 -6.84
C PRO A 34 -3.95 -7.26 -5.95
N MET A 35 -2.66 -7.13 -5.59
CA MET A 35 -2.18 -6.07 -4.70
C MET A 35 -1.90 -4.79 -5.49
N GLN A 36 -2.91 -3.93 -5.60
CA GLN A 36 -2.81 -2.65 -6.29
C GLN A 36 -3.79 -1.63 -5.71
N THR A 37 -3.46 -0.35 -5.88
CA THR A 37 -4.38 0.77 -5.63
C THR A 37 -5.20 1.05 -6.89
N PHE A 38 -6.43 0.51 -6.94
CA PHE A 38 -7.33 0.68 -8.07
C PHE A 38 -8.14 1.96 -7.96
N SER A 39 -8.26 2.70 -9.04
CA SER A 39 -9.20 3.80 -9.20
C SER A 39 -9.96 3.68 -10.52
N LYS A 40 -11.23 4.11 -10.52
CA LYS A 40 -12.09 3.99 -11.72
C LYS A 40 -11.57 4.75 -12.94
N GLN A 41 -10.79 5.80 -12.71
CA GLN A 41 -10.32 6.73 -13.73
C GLN A 41 -8.97 6.34 -14.35
N ARG A 42 -8.29 5.30 -13.82
CA ARG A 42 -6.96 4.91 -14.27
C ARG A 42 -6.93 3.46 -14.75
N THR A 43 -6.43 3.26 -15.95
CA THR A 43 -6.04 1.93 -16.44
C THR A 43 -4.68 1.56 -15.85
N VAL A 44 -4.56 0.36 -15.35
CA VAL A 44 -3.30 -0.22 -14.85
C VAL A 44 -2.88 -1.38 -15.75
N ASP A 45 -1.57 -1.55 -15.93
CA ASP A 45 -1.04 -2.75 -16.57
C ASP A 45 -1.11 -3.92 -15.58
N PHE A 46 -2.09 -4.80 -15.77
CA PHE A 46 -2.33 -5.92 -14.86
C PHE A 46 -1.17 -6.92 -14.83
N ARG A 47 -0.33 -6.99 -15.87
CA ARG A 47 0.85 -7.86 -15.93
C ARG A 47 1.87 -7.53 -14.84
N GLN A 48 1.95 -6.26 -14.43
CA GLN A 48 2.87 -5.79 -13.40
C GLN A 48 2.34 -5.98 -11.98
N ILE A 49 1.03 -6.27 -11.81
CA ILE A 49 0.40 -6.34 -10.51
C ILE A 49 0.74 -7.65 -9.81
N PRO A 50 1.35 -7.64 -8.61
CA PRO A 50 1.50 -8.85 -7.81
C PRO A 50 0.14 -9.43 -7.45
N VAL A 51 -0.06 -10.73 -7.73
CA VAL A 51 -1.28 -11.46 -7.38
C VAL A 51 -0.93 -12.52 -6.34
N PHE A 52 -1.59 -12.45 -5.20
CA PHE A 52 -1.43 -13.42 -4.12
C PHE A 52 -2.62 -14.36 -4.07
N VAL A 53 -2.34 -15.66 -4.03
CA VAL A 53 -3.35 -16.72 -4.03
C VAL A 53 -3.26 -17.58 -2.78
N GLU A 54 -4.41 -18.06 -2.31
CA GLU A 54 -4.57 -18.99 -1.20
C GLU A 54 -5.81 -19.84 -1.47
N SER A 55 -5.80 -21.10 -1.10
CA SER A 55 -7.03 -21.92 -1.13
C SER A 55 -7.01 -23.04 -0.09
N ASN A 56 -8.17 -23.65 0.14
CA ASN A 56 -8.33 -24.76 1.08
C ASN A 56 -7.87 -26.12 0.53
N SER A 57 -7.34 -26.17 -0.72
CA SER A 57 -6.75 -27.37 -1.30
C SER A 57 -5.58 -27.05 -2.23
N ALA A 58 -4.58 -27.95 -2.30
CA ALA A 58 -3.45 -27.80 -3.21
C ALA A 58 -3.86 -27.80 -4.70
N GLU A 59 -4.95 -28.46 -5.05
CA GLU A 59 -5.49 -28.48 -6.42
C GLU A 59 -6.03 -27.10 -6.79
N ASP A 60 -6.81 -26.49 -5.90
CA ASP A 60 -7.39 -25.18 -6.12
C ASP A 60 -6.33 -24.07 -6.09
N THR A 61 -5.30 -24.22 -5.26
CA THR A 61 -4.15 -23.30 -5.27
C THR A 61 -3.47 -23.32 -6.65
N ARG A 62 -3.22 -24.50 -7.22
CA ARG A 62 -2.68 -24.61 -8.60
C ARG A 62 -3.59 -23.94 -9.62
N THR A 63 -4.90 -24.20 -9.54
CA THR A 63 -5.89 -23.59 -10.43
C THR A 63 -5.86 -22.05 -10.34
N LEU A 64 -5.80 -21.51 -9.14
CA LEU A 64 -5.72 -20.05 -8.94
C LEU A 64 -4.42 -19.46 -9.46
N ARG A 65 -3.29 -20.16 -9.27
CA ARG A 65 -1.99 -19.76 -9.84
C ARG A 65 -2.03 -19.74 -11.38
N ASP A 66 -2.59 -20.77 -11.98
CA ASP A 66 -2.70 -20.85 -13.45
C ASP A 66 -3.52 -19.68 -13.99
N ILE A 67 -4.66 -19.39 -13.37
CA ILE A 67 -5.50 -18.23 -13.72
C ILE A 67 -4.72 -16.92 -13.53
N ALA A 68 -4.04 -16.77 -12.40
CA ALA A 68 -3.27 -15.55 -12.10
C ALA A 68 -2.13 -15.35 -13.11
N SER A 69 -1.44 -16.43 -13.52
CA SER A 69 -0.32 -16.38 -14.46
C SER A 69 -0.73 -15.98 -15.89
N VAL A 70 -2.00 -16.11 -16.24
CA VAL A 70 -2.54 -15.54 -17.49
C VAL A 70 -2.66 -14.03 -17.43
N LEU A 71 -2.86 -13.48 -16.24
CA LEU A 71 -3.14 -12.07 -16.01
C LEU A 71 -1.91 -11.27 -15.58
N SER A 72 -1.01 -11.89 -14.81
CA SER A 72 0.15 -11.24 -14.20
C SER A 72 1.41 -12.08 -14.33
N GLU A 73 2.55 -11.42 -14.47
CA GLU A 73 3.88 -12.02 -14.44
C GLU A 73 4.38 -12.25 -12.99
N ASN A 74 3.67 -11.72 -11.99
CA ASN A 74 4.07 -11.72 -10.58
C ASN A 74 3.03 -12.45 -9.72
N VAL A 75 3.13 -13.78 -9.64
CA VAL A 75 2.18 -14.63 -8.89
C VAL A 75 2.85 -15.28 -7.71
N TYR A 76 2.25 -15.12 -6.53
CA TYR A 76 2.77 -15.61 -5.26
C TYR A 76 1.69 -16.37 -4.48
N GLU A 77 2.13 -17.32 -3.65
CA GLU A 77 1.27 -17.90 -2.62
C GLU A 77 1.49 -17.13 -1.32
N ALA A 78 0.41 -16.80 -0.64
CA ALA A 78 0.47 -16.19 0.69
C ALA A 78 -0.76 -16.59 1.50
N ASP A 79 -0.52 -17.08 2.70
CA ASP A 79 -1.59 -17.37 3.65
C ASP A 79 -2.29 -16.10 4.17
N SER A 80 -3.36 -16.29 4.93
CA SER A 80 -4.17 -15.18 5.44
C SER A 80 -3.39 -14.22 6.34
N GLU A 81 -2.42 -14.69 7.12
CA GLU A 81 -1.59 -13.84 7.99
C GLU A 81 -0.54 -13.06 7.18
N GLN A 82 0.12 -13.74 6.23
CA GLN A 82 1.04 -13.08 5.30
C GLN A 82 0.32 -12.01 4.48
N ARG A 83 -0.90 -12.31 4.00
CA ARG A 83 -1.70 -11.35 3.23
C ARG A 83 -2.15 -10.13 4.05
N LYS A 84 -2.50 -10.31 5.33
CA LYS A 84 -2.78 -9.20 6.25
C LYS A 84 -1.55 -8.30 6.41
N SER A 85 -0.37 -8.89 6.58
CA SER A 85 0.89 -8.15 6.70
C SER A 85 1.21 -7.38 5.42
N LEU A 86 1.02 -7.99 4.24
CA LEU A 86 1.15 -7.34 2.95
C LEU A 86 0.18 -6.16 2.81
N HIS A 87 -1.08 -6.36 3.21
CA HIS A 87 -2.07 -5.29 3.17
C HIS A 87 -1.70 -4.12 4.10
N LEU A 88 -1.22 -4.41 5.31
CA LEU A 88 -0.73 -3.37 6.22
C LEU A 88 0.46 -2.61 5.63
N ALA A 89 1.43 -3.30 5.03
CA ALA A 89 2.54 -2.66 4.34
C ALA A 89 2.07 -1.76 3.19
N ALA A 90 1.05 -2.22 2.41
CA ALA A 90 0.45 -1.43 1.34
C ALA A 90 -0.24 -0.15 1.87
N VAL A 91 -0.82 -0.17 3.05
CA VAL A 91 -1.37 1.03 3.69
C VAL A 91 -0.28 2.08 3.92
N PHE A 92 0.88 1.69 4.41
CA PHE A 92 2.02 2.60 4.58
C PHE A 92 2.53 3.13 3.24
N THR A 93 2.77 2.23 2.28
CA THR A 93 3.40 2.60 1.00
C THR A 93 2.47 3.36 0.05
N CYS A 94 1.16 3.23 0.19
CA CYS A 94 0.18 3.87 -0.69
C CYS A 94 -0.71 4.87 0.03
N ASN A 95 -1.51 4.41 1.02
CA ASN A 95 -2.54 5.24 1.61
C ASN A 95 -1.97 6.38 2.46
N PHE A 96 -1.03 6.07 3.36
CA PHE A 96 -0.38 7.08 4.17
C PHE A 96 0.51 8.00 3.35
N THR A 97 1.27 7.44 2.40
CA THR A 97 2.07 8.24 1.47
C THR A 97 1.20 9.23 0.69
N ASN A 98 0.05 8.80 0.17
CA ASN A 98 -0.89 9.71 -0.51
C ASN A 98 -1.43 10.78 0.44
N HIS A 99 -1.68 10.45 1.71
CA HIS A 99 -2.09 11.43 2.70
C HIS A 99 -1.00 12.47 2.97
N MET A 100 0.28 12.08 3.00
CA MET A 100 1.39 13.03 3.09
C MET A 100 1.40 14.01 1.91
N TYR A 101 1.07 13.55 0.69
CA TYR A 101 0.90 14.47 -0.46
C TYR A 101 -0.25 15.45 -0.27
N ALA A 102 -1.37 15.00 0.31
CA ALA A 102 -2.51 15.88 0.60
C ALA A 102 -2.15 16.96 1.64
N LEU A 103 -1.39 16.61 2.69
CA LEU A 103 -0.90 17.57 3.67
C LEU A 103 0.07 18.58 3.03
N ALA A 104 1.00 18.12 2.21
CA ALA A 104 1.92 18.98 1.47
C ALA A 104 1.17 19.95 0.52
N ALA A 105 0.15 19.46 -0.18
CA ALA A 105 -0.70 20.30 -1.02
C ALA A 105 -1.41 21.40 -0.21
N GLY A 106 -1.91 21.07 0.99
CA GLY A 106 -2.50 22.01 1.91
C GLY A 106 -1.53 23.11 2.34
N LEU A 107 -0.31 22.75 2.72
CA LEU A 107 0.75 23.69 3.08
C LEU A 107 1.10 24.63 1.91
N LEU A 108 1.34 24.08 0.73
CA LEU A 108 1.67 24.88 -0.46
C LEU A 108 0.58 25.87 -0.80
N LYS A 109 -0.69 25.47 -0.68
CA LYS A 109 -1.85 26.34 -0.93
C LYS A 109 -1.87 27.56 0.01
N LYS A 110 -1.47 27.40 1.28
CA LYS A 110 -1.35 28.54 2.22
C LYS A 110 -0.40 29.63 1.72
N TYR A 111 0.64 29.22 0.99
CA TYR A 111 1.68 30.12 0.46
C TYR A 111 1.50 30.45 -1.01
N GLY A 112 0.36 30.11 -1.61
CA GLY A 112 0.05 30.41 -3.02
C GLY A 112 0.90 29.62 -4.03
N LEU A 113 1.46 28.48 -3.64
CA LEU A 113 2.29 27.65 -4.48
C LEU A 113 1.50 26.45 -5.05
N PRO A 114 1.68 26.08 -6.31
CA PRO A 114 1.00 24.94 -6.92
C PRO A 114 1.64 23.62 -6.47
N PHE A 115 0.82 22.57 -6.30
CA PHE A 115 1.30 21.26 -5.88
C PHE A 115 2.24 20.59 -6.91
N GLU A 116 2.08 20.92 -8.16
CA GLU A 116 2.85 20.39 -9.30
C GLU A 116 4.36 20.57 -9.13
N VAL A 117 4.80 21.58 -8.37
CA VAL A 117 6.25 21.78 -8.07
C VAL A 117 6.86 20.62 -7.27
N MET A 118 6.03 19.81 -6.59
CA MET A 118 6.47 18.65 -5.83
C MET A 118 6.58 17.37 -6.68
N LEU A 119 5.98 17.32 -7.87
CA LEU A 119 5.95 16.08 -8.66
C LEU A 119 7.34 15.52 -8.98
N PRO A 120 8.34 16.32 -9.39
CA PRO A 120 9.69 15.80 -9.62
C PRO A 120 10.33 15.21 -8.35
N LEU A 121 10.04 15.78 -7.18
CA LEU A 121 10.57 15.30 -5.90
C LEU A 121 9.89 13.99 -5.49
N ILE A 122 8.60 13.86 -5.73
CA ILE A 122 7.82 12.63 -5.51
C ILE A 122 8.38 11.50 -6.37
N ASP A 123 8.57 11.76 -7.66
CA ASP A 123 9.10 10.78 -8.62
C ASP A 123 10.50 10.33 -8.24
N GLU A 124 11.37 11.26 -7.82
CA GLU A 124 12.74 10.95 -7.38
C GLU A 124 12.73 10.12 -6.09
N THR A 125 11.86 10.46 -5.13
CA THR A 125 11.73 9.71 -3.89
C THR A 125 11.26 8.27 -4.15
N ALA A 126 10.28 8.09 -5.04
CA ALA A 126 9.81 6.77 -5.45
C ALA A 126 10.88 5.99 -6.22
N ARG A 127 11.67 6.66 -7.09
CA ARG A 127 12.72 6.02 -7.87
C ARG A 127 13.86 5.50 -6.99
N LYS A 128 14.23 6.24 -5.96
CA LYS A 128 15.32 5.84 -5.04
C LYS A 128 15.08 4.49 -4.38
N VAL A 129 13.84 4.13 -4.04
CA VAL A 129 13.56 2.84 -3.39
C VAL A 129 13.58 1.64 -4.34
N HIS A 130 13.76 1.86 -5.65
CA HIS A 130 14.08 0.80 -6.60
C HIS A 130 15.58 0.45 -6.63
N GLU A 131 16.42 1.36 -6.17
CA GLU A 131 17.89 1.23 -6.24
C GLU A 131 18.53 1.06 -4.86
N LEU A 132 17.90 1.60 -3.83
CA LEU A 132 18.40 1.62 -2.46
C LEU A 132 17.36 1.03 -1.49
N GLU A 133 17.83 0.42 -0.44
CA GLU A 133 16.98 0.07 0.70
C GLU A 133 16.32 1.36 1.25
N PRO A 134 14.99 1.35 1.57
CA PRO A 134 14.26 2.55 1.99
C PRO A 134 14.93 3.32 3.14
N ARG A 135 15.53 2.62 4.10
CA ARG A 135 16.23 3.23 5.23
C ARG A 135 17.49 3.98 4.79
N LEU A 136 18.20 3.46 3.79
CA LEU A 136 19.41 4.10 3.23
C LEU A 136 19.06 5.25 2.28
N ALA A 137 17.88 5.24 1.69
CA ALA A 137 17.38 6.31 0.83
C ALA A 137 16.88 7.53 1.62
N GLN A 138 16.77 7.43 2.95
CA GLN A 138 16.24 8.50 3.80
C GLN A 138 17.16 9.72 3.81
N THR A 139 16.58 10.89 3.65
CA THR A 139 17.26 12.19 3.68
C THR A 139 16.49 13.21 4.52
N GLY A 140 16.99 14.40 4.63
CA GLY A 140 16.29 15.51 5.28
C GLY A 140 16.85 15.90 6.65
N PRO A 141 16.22 16.89 7.33
CA PRO A 141 16.70 17.42 8.60
C PRO A 141 16.65 16.40 9.74
N ALA A 142 15.73 15.43 9.68
CA ALA A 142 15.65 14.35 10.66
C ALA A 142 16.95 13.52 10.73
N VAL A 143 17.43 13.06 9.58
CA VAL A 143 18.67 12.24 9.51
C VAL A 143 19.91 12.98 9.99
N ARG A 144 19.97 14.29 9.75
CA ARG A 144 21.09 15.14 10.13
C ARG A 144 20.96 15.76 11.52
N TYR A 145 19.83 15.52 12.19
CA TYR A 145 19.50 16.13 13.49
C TYR A 145 19.61 17.67 13.46
N ASP A 146 19.06 18.29 12.42
CA ASP A 146 19.11 19.74 12.24
C ASP A 146 18.01 20.41 13.10
N GLU A 147 18.33 20.63 14.38
CA GLU A 147 17.39 21.18 15.37
C GLU A 147 16.87 22.57 14.98
N ASN A 148 17.68 23.39 14.31
CA ASN A 148 17.25 24.72 13.89
C ASN A 148 16.13 24.65 12.85
N VAL A 149 16.33 23.86 11.79
CA VAL A 149 15.32 23.65 10.75
C VAL A 149 14.09 22.95 11.30
N ILE A 150 14.26 21.97 12.19
CA ILE A 150 13.15 21.29 12.86
C ILE A 150 12.33 22.28 13.69
N GLY A 151 12.99 23.16 14.47
CA GLY A 151 12.35 24.19 15.26
C GLY A 151 11.54 25.17 14.41
N GLU A 152 12.10 25.64 13.30
CA GLU A 152 11.41 26.51 12.34
C GLU A 152 10.17 25.84 11.75
N HIS A 153 10.28 24.58 11.33
CA HIS A 153 9.14 23.82 10.80
C HIS A 153 8.03 23.67 11.85
N LEU A 154 8.37 23.36 13.08
CA LEU A 154 7.39 23.27 14.17
C LEU A 154 6.71 24.60 14.46
N GLN A 155 7.43 25.71 14.37
CA GLN A 155 6.85 27.05 14.51
C GLN A 155 5.90 27.37 13.34
N MET A 156 6.26 27.04 12.11
CA MET A 156 5.38 27.20 10.94
C MET A 156 4.08 26.41 11.04
N LEU A 157 4.09 25.31 11.79
CA LEU A 157 2.92 24.45 12.04
C LEU A 157 2.16 24.81 13.34
N SER A 158 2.43 25.94 13.96
CA SER A 158 1.82 26.30 15.26
C SER A 158 0.30 26.46 15.24
N ASP A 159 -0.27 26.77 14.07
CA ASP A 159 -1.72 26.86 13.82
C ASP A 159 -2.35 25.55 13.30
N GLU A 160 -1.56 24.50 13.16
CA GLU A 160 -1.94 23.16 12.67
C GLU A 160 -1.51 22.07 13.66
N PRO A 161 -2.14 21.98 14.85
CA PRO A 161 -1.64 21.14 15.94
C PRO A 161 -1.53 19.67 15.59
N ASP A 162 -2.49 19.11 14.84
CA ASP A 162 -2.46 17.70 14.42
C ASP A 162 -1.30 17.41 13.46
N MET A 163 -1.02 18.34 12.54
CA MET A 163 0.11 18.20 11.61
C MET A 163 1.44 18.38 12.34
N GLN A 164 1.51 19.25 13.31
CA GLN A 164 2.69 19.45 14.14
C GLN A 164 2.99 18.19 14.99
N GLU A 165 1.96 17.55 15.54
CA GLU A 165 2.11 16.28 16.27
C GLU A 165 2.57 15.16 15.35
N LEU A 166 1.95 15.01 14.17
CA LEU A 166 2.36 14.06 13.14
C LEU A 166 3.82 14.26 12.73
N TYR A 167 4.24 15.51 12.53
CA TYR A 167 5.62 15.86 12.19
C TYR A 167 6.60 15.37 13.28
N ARG A 168 6.30 15.62 14.56
CA ARG A 168 7.13 15.14 15.68
C ARG A 168 7.21 13.62 15.74
N LEU A 169 6.07 12.95 15.55
CA LEU A 169 6.01 11.49 15.56
C LEU A 169 6.87 10.88 14.45
N ILE A 170 6.71 11.34 13.20
CA ILE A 170 7.50 10.85 12.07
C ILE A 170 8.98 11.12 12.30
N LEU A 171 9.33 12.32 12.79
CA LEU A 171 10.71 12.68 13.11
C LEU A 171 11.35 11.68 14.08
N SER A 172 10.62 11.30 15.16
CA SER A 172 11.11 10.37 16.16
C SER A 172 11.26 8.92 15.63
N LEU A 173 10.57 8.55 14.56
CA LEU A 173 10.66 7.22 13.93
C LEU A 173 11.79 7.13 12.89
N ILE A 174 12.21 8.27 12.33
CA ILE A 174 13.32 8.34 11.39
C ILE A 174 14.66 8.29 12.13
N HIS A 175 14.73 8.86 13.31
CA HIS A 175 15.91 8.98 14.16
C HIS A 175 16.09 7.76 15.04
#